data_bd843aedb1aed521ff1bee38c7f032ff
#
_entry.id   bd843aedb1aed521ff1bee38c7f032ff
#
_cell.length_a   1.000
_cell.length_b   1.000
_cell.length_c   1.000
_cell.angle_alpha   90.00
_cell.angle_beta   90.00
_cell.angle_gamma   90.00
#
_symmetry.space_group_name_H-M   'P 1'
#
loop_
_entity.id
_entity.type
_entity.pdbx_description
1 polymer ?
#
loop_
_entity_poly.entity_id
_entity_poly.type
_entity_poly.pdbx_seq_one_letter_code
_entity_poly.pdbx_strand_id
1 'polypeptide(L)' 'MARTTEELAQDYTAMGHSKDLINEIIAGDHDDLMDADQRQDAVDRNVEHLQLMVAKDDWGSEDMTAINAAITAGNGYTAS' A
#
# COMPACT_ATOMS: atom_id res chain seq x y z
N MET A 1 -20.01 -10.79 -5.99
CA MET A 1 -20.72 -9.57 -6.38
C MET A 1 -19.73 -8.44 -6.60
N ALA A 2 -19.81 -7.73 -7.71
CA ALA A 2 -18.92 -6.62 -7.99
C ALA A 2 -19.22 -5.44 -7.06
N ARG A 3 -18.19 -4.73 -6.65
CA ARG A 3 -18.33 -3.52 -5.84
C ARG A 3 -18.97 -2.40 -6.66
N THR A 4 -19.70 -1.49 -6.00
CA THR A 4 -20.26 -0.31 -6.66
C THR A 4 -19.14 0.65 -7.06
N THR A 5 -19.44 1.60 -7.95
CA THR A 5 -18.50 2.65 -8.34
C THR A 5 -17.99 3.42 -7.11
N GLU A 6 -18.89 3.72 -6.17
CA GLU A 6 -18.53 4.42 -4.95
C GLU A 6 -17.59 3.59 -4.07
N GLU A 7 -17.87 2.29 -3.92
CA GLU A 7 -17.01 1.40 -3.15
C GLU A 7 -15.63 1.27 -3.79
N LEU A 8 -15.58 1.15 -5.12
CA LEU A 8 -14.30 1.11 -5.84
C LEU A 8 -13.49 2.39 -5.62
N ALA A 9 -14.13 3.55 -5.68
CA ALA A 9 -13.44 4.83 -5.44
C ALA A 9 -12.89 4.93 -4.02
N GLN A 10 -13.67 4.50 -3.02
CA GLN A 10 -13.24 4.48 -1.63
C GLN A 10 -12.05 3.53 -1.42
N ASP A 11 -12.13 2.34 -1.99
CA ASP A 11 -11.08 1.33 -1.87
C ASP A 11 -9.81 1.79 -2.57
N TYR A 12 -9.92 2.43 -3.73
CA TYR A 12 -8.76 2.96 -4.45
C TYR A 12 -8.10 4.09 -3.65
N THR A 13 -8.87 4.96 -3.02
CA THR A 13 -8.35 6.02 -2.15
C THR A 13 -7.60 5.41 -0.95
N ALA A 14 -8.16 4.37 -0.33
CA ALA A 14 -7.50 3.68 0.79
C ALA A 14 -6.19 3.04 0.36
N MET A 15 -6.13 2.46 -0.84
CA MET A 15 -4.89 1.92 -1.41
C MET A 15 -3.86 3.02 -1.62
N GLY A 16 -4.29 4.20 -2.05
CA GLY A 16 -3.42 5.36 -2.19
C GLY A 16 -2.77 5.75 -0.86
N HIS A 17 -3.52 5.71 0.22
CA HIS A 17 -2.99 5.99 1.55
C HIS A 17 -1.96 4.93 1.98
N SER A 18 -2.24 3.65 1.73
CA SER A 18 -1.29 2.56 2.03
C SER A 18 -0.02 2.70 1.20
N LYS A 19 -0.14 3.03 -0.07
CA LYS A 19 0.99 3.30 -0.96
C LYS A 19 1.84 4.44 -0.42
N ASP A 20 1.21 5.55 -0.04
CA ASP A 20 1.91 6.73 0.46
C ASP A 20 2.66 6.40 1.76
N LEU A 21 2.04 5.66 2.67
CA LEU A 21 2.68 5.28 3.92
C LEU A 21 3.90 4.40 3.69
N ILE A 22 3.81 3.41 2.79
CA ILE A 22 4.95 2.57 2.43
C ILE A 22 6.10 3.44 1.92
N ASN A 23 5.82 4.33 0.97
CA ASN A 23 6.83 5.18 0.38
C ASN A 23 7.45 6.14 1.39
N GLU A 24 6.66 6.71 2.30
CA GLU A 24 7.15 7.60 3.36
C GLU A 24 8.07 6.87 4.34
N ILE A 25 7.70 5.66 4.74
CA ILE A 25 8.53 4.86 5.65
C ILE A 25 9.87 4.53 4.99
N ILE A 26 9.84 4.09 3.74
CA ILE A 26 11.07 3.77 2.99
C ILE A 26 11.94 5.00 2.82
N ALA A 27 11.34 6.17 2.61
CA ALA A 27 12.07 7.44 2.47
C ALA A 27 12.67 7.95 3.79
N GLY A 28 12.29 7.37 4.94
CA GLY A 28 12.79 7.79 6.24
C GLY A 28 11.94 8.83 6.96
N ASP A 29 10.79 9.19 6.41
CA ASP A 29 9.95 10.25 6.97
C ASP A 29 9.37 9.89 8.34
N HIS A 30 9.34 8.61 8.69
CA HIS A 30 8.80 8.11 9.95
C HIS A 30 9.87 7.61 10.93
N ASP A 31 11.14 7.85 10.66
CA ASP A 31 12.24 7.34 11.49
C ASP A 31 12.18 7.87 12.92
N ASP A 32 11.69 9.10 13.12
CA ASP A 32 11.54 9.70 14.44
C ASP A 32 10.26 9.29 15.16
N LEU A 33 9.31 8.69 14.45
CA LEU A 33 7.97 8.37 14.96
C LEU A 33 7.81 6.89 15.27
N MET A 34 8.59 6.03 14.61
CA MET A 34 8.48 4.58 14.73
C MET A 34 9.85 3.94 14.83
N ASP A 35 9.98 2.93 15.70
CA ASP A 35 11.21 2.13 15.73
C ASP A 35 11.25 1.17 14.53
N ALA A 36 12.37 0.43 14.40
CA ALA A 36 12.57 -0.47 13.26
C ALA A 36 11.47 -1.54 13.16
N ASP A 37 11.07 -2.12 14.29
CA ASP A 37 10.04 -3.15 14.29
C ASP A 37 8.67 -2.59 13.87
N GLN A 38 8.35 -1.39 14.34
CA GLN A 38 7.11 -0.71 13.96
C GLN A 38 7.09 -0.37 12.47
N ARG A 39 8.21 0.13 11.93
CA ARG A 39 8.32 0.45 10.52
C ARG A 39 8.20 -0.80 9.65
N GLN A 40 8.86 -1.88 10.03
CA GLN A 40 8.77 -3.14 9.30
C GLN A 40 7.35 -3.68 9.30
N ASP A 41 6.70 -3.70 10.47
CA ASP A 41 5.33 -4.17 10.60
C ASP A 41 4.36 -3.33 9.76
N ALA A 42 4.50 -2.01 9.80
CA ALA A 42 3.64 -1.11 9.03
C ALA A 42 3.79 -1.34 7.52
N VAL A 43 5.03 -1.49 7.03
CA VAL A 43 5.26 -1.78 5.61
C VAL A 43 4.66 -3.13 5.24
N ASP A 44 4.91 -4.17 6.04
CA ASP A 44 4.42 -5.51 5.75
C ASP A 44 2.89 -5.56 5.69
N ARG A 45 2.21 -4.92 6.62
CA ARG A 45 0.74 -4.88 6.65
C ARG A 45 0.16 -4.12 5.48
N ASN A 46 0.77 -3.00 5.11
CA ASN A 46 0.29 -2.21 3.99
C ASN A 46 0.56 -2.90 2.65
N VAL A 47 1.70 -3.58 2.51
CA VAL A 47 1.97 -4.41 1.32
C VAL A 47 0.91 -5.50 1.20
N GLU A 48 0.61 -6.21 2.28
CA GLU A 48 -0.43 -7.26 2.26
C GLU A 48 -1.78 -6.68 1.85
N HIS A 49 -2.18 -5.53 2.40
CA HIS A 49 -3.41 -4.87 2.02
C HIS A 49 -3.45 -4.58 0.52
N LEU A 50 -2.38 -4.00 -0.02
CA LEU A 50 -2.32 -3.68 -1.45
C LEU A 50 -2.37 -4.94 -2.31
N GLN A 51 -1.65 -6.00 -1.93
CA GLN A 51 -1.65 -7.26 -2.68
C GLN A 51 -3.05 -7.88 -2.73
N LEU A 52 -3.76 -7.87 -1.61
CA LEU A 52 -5.13 -8.40 -1.56
C LEU A 52 -6.08 -7.57 -2.43
N MET A 53 -5.90 -6.26 -2.43
CA MET A 53 -6.77 -5.36 -3.18
C MET A 53 -6.52 -5.46 -4.68
N VAL A 54 -5.25 -5.46 -5.14
CA VAL A 54 -4.96 -5.55 -6.58
C VAL A 54 -5.35 -6.90 -7.16
N ALA A 55 -5.47 -7.95 -6.34
CA ALA A 55 -5.90 -9.26 -6.79
C ALA A 55 -7.37 -9.32 -7.18
N LYS A 56 -8.17 -8.33 -6.78
CA LYS A 56 -9.57 -8.25 -7.17
C LYS A 56 -9.67 -7.88 -8.65
N ASP A 57 -10.67 -8.41 -9.34
CA ASP A 57 -10.78 -8.31 -10.80
C ASP A 57 -11.79 -7.27 -11.29
N ASP A 58 -12.34 -6.47 -10.38
CA ASP A 58 -13.40 -5.50 -10.71
C ASP A 58 -12.91 -4.05 -10.80
N TRP A 59 -11.59 -3.83 -10.89
CA TRP A 59 -11.02 -2.47 -10.95
C TRP A 59 -11.26 -1.75 -12.27
N GLY A 60 -11.54 -2.47 -13.34
CA GLY A 60 -11.74 -1.87 -14.66
C GLY A 60 -10.44 -1.28 -15.20
N SER A 61 -10.48 0.02 -15.52
CA SER A 61 -9.34 0.72 -16.12
C SER A 61 -8.50 1.51 -15.11
N GLU A 62 -8.68 1.28 -13.80
CA GLU A 62 -7.90 1.99 -12.79
C GLU A 62 -6.41 1.69 -12.94
N ASP A 63 -5.59 2.75 -12.82
CA ASP A 63 -4.14 2.63 -12.97
C ASP A 63 -3.52 2.09 -11.68
N MET A 64 -2.93 0.92 -11.74
CA MET A 64 -2.29 0.26 -10.60
C MET A 64 -0.76 0.36 -10.63
N THR A 65 -0.19 1.14 -11.56
CA THR A 65 1.28 1.23 -11.71
C THR A 65 1.96 1.67 -10.42
N ALA A 66 1.50 2.78 -9.82
CA ALA A 66 2.10 3.29 -8.59
C ALA A 66 1.86 2.35 -7.40
N ILE A 67 0.70 1.70 -7.35
CA ILE A 67 0.37 0.71 -6.33
C ILE A 67 1.32 -0.48 -6.42
N ASN A 68 1.51 -1.02 -7.62
CA ASN A 68 2.41 -2.15 -7.85
C ASN A 68 3.87 -1.78 -7.53
N ALA A 69 4.28 -0.56 -7.85
CA ALA A 69 5.61 -0.06 -7.50
C ALA A 69 5.82 -0.03 -5.99
N ALA A 70 4.81 0.41 -5.23
CA ALA A 70 4.87 0.42 -3.76
C ALA A 70 4.94 -1.00 -3.18
N ILE A 71 4.20 -1.94 -3.76
CA ILE A 71 4.26 -3.36 -3.34
C ILE A 71 5.68 -3.89 -3.53
N THR A 72 6.28 -3.65 -4.70
CA THR A 72 7.63 -4.09 -5.00
C THR A 72 8.64 -3.48 -4.04
N ALA A 73 8.56 -2.17 -3.81
CA ALA A 73 9.45 -1.46 -2.89
C ALA A 73 9.29 -1.98 -1.46
N GLY A 74 8.05 -2.19 -1.02
CA GLY A 74 7.77 -2.71 0.32
C GLY A 74 8.27 -4.14 0.51
N ASN A 75 8.15 -4.98 -0.50
CA ASN A 75 8.67 -6.36 -0.45
C ASN A 75 10.19 -6.40 -0.32
N GLY A 76 10.88 -5.39 -0.83
CA GLY A 76 12.35 -5.28 -0.72
C GLY A 76 12.82 -4.54 0.53
N TYR A 77 11.90 -4.01 1.32
CA TYR A 77 12.25 -3.19 2.49
C TYR A 77 12.64 -4.05 3.68
N THR A 78 13.77 -3.71 4.31
CA THR A 78 14.21 -4.26 5.61
C THR A 78 14.56 -3.09 6.50
N ALA A 79 13.84 -2.93 7.61
CA ALA A 79 14.09 -1.85 8.56
C ALA A 79 15.41 -2.06 9.31
N SER A 80 16.08 -0.97 9.61
CA SER A 80 17.35 -1.01 10.33
C SER A 80 17.36 0.00 11.49
#